data_c0746f691338d6a6faea4ee355dad4e5
#
_entry.id   c0746f691338d6a6faea4ee355dad4e5
#
_cell.length_a   1.000
_cell.length_b   1.000
_cell.length_c   1.000
_cell.angle_alpha   90.00
_cell.angle_beta   90.00
_cell.angle_gamma   90.00
#
_symmetry.space_group_name_H-M   'P 1'
#
loop_
_entity.id
_entity.type
_entity.pdbx_description
1 polymer ?
#
loop_
_entity_poly.entity_id
_entity_poly.type
_entity_poly.pdbx_seq_one_letter_code
_entity_poly.pdbx_strand_id
1 'polypeptide(L)'
;SYSHQACSEAFPNAVPLPCSTFEMAMDQVKEGNAQYTIIPVENSTYGRVADAYYLLPNSGLFIIKEHFLRVHINLLALPGVCLSEIKTAMSHTVLLGQCRKFLSKNNIKPLSGIDTAGSAKIVSESSDRSQSALASPLAGKIYGLDALGVEIEDMKNNTTRFLIMANKKQDLDLSKNAKFMTTIIFQVRNIPAALYKAMGGFATNNVNMVKLESYMVSGSFTS
;
A
#
# COMPACT_ATOMS: atom_id res chain seq x y z
N SER A 1 -5.84 -1.25 8.38
CA SER A 1 -5.30 -1.27 7.00
C SER A 1 -3.78 -1.43 7.01
N TYR A 2 -3.20 -1.82 5.89
CA TYR A 2 -1.74 -1.92 5.77
C TYR A 2 -1.05 -0.55 5.84
N SER A 3 -1.70 0.52 5.39
CA SER A 3 -1.18 1.87 5.60
C SER A 3 -1.10 2.24 7.09
N HIS A 4 -2.08 1.83 7.91
CA HIS A 4 -2.03 2.02 9.36
C HIS A 4 -0.86 1.23 9.98
N GLN A 5 -0.65 -0.02 9.56
CA GLN A 5 0.49 -0.82 10.02
C GLN A 5 1.82 -0.18 9.63
N ALA A 6 1.94 0.30 8.38
CA ALA A 6 3.13 1.01 7.92
C ALA A 6 3.38 2.30 8.71
N CYS A 7 2.32 3.05 9.08
CA CYS A 7 2.43 4.20 10.00
C CYS A 7 3.01 3.78 11.35
N SER A 8 2.45 2.74 11.96
CA SER A 8 2.88 2.28 13.30
C SER A 8 4.32 1.78 13.31
N GLU A 9 4.78 1.15 12.22
CA GLU A 9 6.16 0.69 12.09
C GLU A 9 7.13 1.84 11.80
N ALA A 10 6.75 2.77 10.91
CA ALA A 10 7.60 3.91 10.56
C ALA A 10 7.70 4.96 11.69
N PHE A 11 6.62 5.10 12.47
CA PHE A 11 6.47 6.09 13.53
C PHE A 11 5.80 5.49 14.78
N PRO A 12 6.52 4.70 15.58
CA PRO A 12 5.93 3.95 16.71
C PRO A 12 5.24 4.83 17.77
N ASN A 13 5.64 6.11 17.87
CA ASN A 13 5.11 7.05 18.85
C ASN A 13 4.07 8.03 18.28
N ALA A 14 3.74 7.91 16.98
CA ALA A 14 2.75 8.79 16.35
C ALA A 14 1.34 8.23 16.50
N VAL A 15 0.36 9.14 16.54
CA VAL A 15 -1.05 8.79 16.48
C VAL A 15 -1.49 8.79 15.01
N PRO A 16 -1.89 7.64 14.45
CA PRO A 16 -2.37 7.58 13.08
C PRO A 16 -3.68 8.35 12.92
N LEU A 17 -3.78 9.16 11.86
CA LEU A 17 -5.00 9.83 11.42
C LEU A 17 -5.60 9.06 10.23
N PRO A 18 -6.66 8.27 10.41
CA PRO A 18 -7.27 7.52 9.32
C PRO A 18 -7.97 8.44 8.33
N CYS A 19 -7.70 8.23 7.03
CA CYS A 19 -8.37 8.94 5.94
C CYS A 19 -9.02 7.92 5.00
N SER A 20 -10.13 8.28 4.37
CA SER A 20 -10.87 7.39 3.47
C SER A 20 -10.23 7.29 2.07
N THR A 21 -9.45 8.30 1.65
CA THR A 21 -8.75 8.34 0.36
C THR A 21 -7.31 8.81 0.52
N PHE A 22 -6.47 8.51 -0.47
CA PHE A 22 -5.09 9.02 -0.50
C PHE A 22 -5.04 10.54 -0.65
N GLU A 23 -5.97 11.12 -1.42
CA GLU A 23 -6.09 12.56 -1.59
C GLU A 23 -6.36 13.24 -0.24
N MET A 24 -7.36 12.77 0.52
CA MET A 24 -7.63 13.29 1.87
C MET A 24 -6.41 13.15 2.79
N ALA A 25 -5.67 12.05 2.72
CA ALA A 25 -4.48 11.86 3.53
C ALA A 25 -3.36 12.85 3.18
N MET A 26 -3.22 13.22 1.89
CA MET A 26 -2.29 14.26 1.46
C MET A 26 -2.76 15.65 1.90
N ASP A 27 -4.05 15.93 1.82
CA ASP A 27 -4.63 17.22 2.20
C ASP A 27 -4.48 17.49 3.70
N GLN A 28 -4.62 16.47 4.57
CA GLN A 28 -4.36 16.63 6.01
C GLN A 28 -2.94 17.15 6.29
N VAL A 29 -1.96 16.79 5.49
CA VAL A 29 -0.59 17.31 5.62
C VAL A 29 -0.47 18.72 5.09
N LYS A 30 -1.11 19.06 3.96
CA LYS A 30 -1.12 20.42 3.41
C LYS A 30 -1.76 21.42 4.36
N GLU A 31 -2.85 21.00 4.99
CA GLU A 31 -3.62 21.80 5.97
C GLU A 31 -2.93 21.91 7.33
N GLY A 32 -1.87 21.12 7.56
CA GLY A 32 -1.13 21.12 8.83
C GLY A 32 -1.78 20.30 9.95
N ASN A 33 -2.84 19.54 9.65
CA ASN A 33 -3.51 18.65 10.60
C ASN A 33 -2.70 17.39 10.89
N ALA A 34 -1.83 16.99 9.96
CA ALA A 34 -0.88 15.91 10.10
C ALA A 34 0.53 16.37 9.70
N GLN A 35 1.55 15.81 10.35
CA GLN A 35 2.95 16.12 10.03
C GLN A 35 3.43 15.36 8.78
N TYR A 36 2.99 14.13 8.61
CA TYR A 36 3.36 13.22 7.54
C TYR A 36 2.15 12.50 6.97
N THR A 37 2.23 12.13 5.70
CA THR A 37 1.33 11.13 5.11
C THR A 37 2.13 9.93 4.63
N ILE A 38 1.52 8.75 4.68
CA ILE A 38 2.12 7.50 4.20
C ILE A 38 1.23 6.88 3.12
N ILE A 39 1.74 6.83 1.91
CA ILE A 39 0.99 6.45 0.71
C ILE A 39 1.61 5.21 0.07
N PRO A 40 0.85 4.12 -0.12
CA PRO A 40 1.35 2.95 -0.85
C PRO A 40 1.50 3.30 -2.33
N VAL A 41 2.64 3.00 -2.91
CA VAL A 41 2.91 3.31 -4.33
C VAL A 41 3.13 2.06 -5.17
N GLU A 42 3.59 0.99 -4.56
CA GLU A 42 3.95 -0.22 -5.27
C GLU A 42 3.83 -1.45 -4.39
N ASN A 43 3.37 -2.54 -4.98
CA ASN A 43 3.36 -3.86 -4.34
C ASN A 43 4.12 -4.85 -5.22
N SER A 44 4.99 -5.66 -4.64
CA SER A 44 5.86 -6.60 -5.37
C SER A 44 5.10 -7.69 -6.15
N THR A 45 3.84 -7.93 -5.81
CA THR A 45 3.00 -8.96 -6.44
C THR A 45 2.00 -8.34 -7.43
N TYR A 46 1.49 -7.15 -7.15
CA TYR A 46 0.43 -6.49 -7.93
C TYR A 46 0.91 -5.30 -8.76
N GLY A 47 2.16 -4.88 -8.57
CA GLY A 47 2.72 -3.74 -9.29
C GLY A 47 2.29 -2.40 -8.67
N ARG A 48 2.12 -1.40 -9.51
CA ARG A 48 1.86 -0.01 -9.08
C ARG A 48 0.46 0.17 -8.49
N VAL A 49 0.36 1.09 -7.54
CA VAL A 49 -0.91 1.63 -7.04
C VAL A 49 -1.27 2.85 -7.89
N ALA A 50 -2.13 2.66 -8.89
CA ALA A 50 -2.40 3.66 -9.93
C ALA A 50 -2.85 5.02 -9.36
N ASP A 51 -3.76 5.01 -8.38
CA ASP A 51 -4.30 6.24 -7.76
C ASP A 51 -3.20 7.09 -7.12
N ALA A 52 -2.21 6.46 -6.47
CA ALA A 52 -1.10 7.18 -5.86
C ALA A 52 -0.27 7.92 -6.92
N TYR A 53 0.02 7.27 -8.05
CA TYR A 53 0.79 7.90 -9.13
C TYR A 53 0.06 9.06 -9.79
N TYR A 54 -1.27 9.01 -9.84
CA TYR A 54 -2.08 10.11 -10.36
C TYR A 54 -2.05 11.33 -9.44
N LEU A 55 -2.03 11.13 -8.12
CA LEU A 55 -2.06 12.20 -7.13
C LEU A 55 -0.70 12.83 -6.86
N LEU A 56 0.39 12.05 -6.94
CA LEU A 56 1.76 12.48 -6.59
C LEU A 56 2.20 13.77 -7.32
N PRO A 57 2.03 13.93 -8.66
CA PRO A 57 2.51 15.10 -9.38
C PRO A 57 1.94 16.42 -8.87
N ASN A 58 0.69 16.39 -8.43
CA ASN A 58 -0.06 17.58 -8.03
C ASN A 58 -0.22 17.71 -6.50
N SER A 59 0.46 16.82 -5.75
CA SER A 59 0.33 16.81 -4.29
C SER A 59 0.91 18.05 -3.61
N GLY A 60 1.92 18.68 -4.20
CA GLY A 60 2.68 19.77 -3.56
C GLY A 60 3.52 19.32 -2.35
N LEU A 61 3.56 18.03 -2.05
CA LEU A 61 4.29 17.46 -0.93
C LEU A 61 5.66 16.94 -1.36
N PHE A 62 6.58 16.87 -0.41
CA PHE A 62 7.93 16.34 -0.61
C PHE A 62 8.03 14.92 -0.09
N ILE A 63 8.59 14.02 -0.90
CA ILE A 63 8.96 12.67 -0.46
C ILE A 63 10.20 12.80 0.42
N ILE A 64 10.09 12.36 1.68
CA ILE A 64 11.17 12.47 2.67
C ILE A 64 11.77 11.12 3.05
N LYS A 65 11.01 10.03 2.88
CA LYS A 65 11.45 8.67 3.23
C LYS A 65 10.61 7.62 2.50
N GLU A 66 11.15 6.42 2.41
CA GLU A 66 10.41 5.22 1.99
C GLU A 66 10.27 4.26 3.16
N HIS A 67 9.19 3.48 3.13
CA HIS A 67 8.97 2.38 4.05
C HIS A 67 8.53 1.14 3.27
N PHE A 68 9.09 -0.01 3.59
CA PHE A 68 8.77 -1.29 2.97
C PHE A 68 8.10 -2.17 4.00
N LEU A 69 6.82 -2.47 3.77
CA LEU A 69 6.02 -3.31 4.64
C LEU A 69 5.85 -4.69 4.02
N ARG A 70 6.28 -5.71 4.72
CA ARG A 70 5.93 -7.09 4.41
C ARG A 70 4.45 -7.30 4.67
N VAL A 71 3.72 -7.74 3.65
CA VAL A 71 2.28 -7.99 3.75
C VAL A 71 2.06 -9.41 4.25
N HIS A 72 1.57 -9.54 5.47
CA HIS A 72 1.09 -10.79 6.05
C HIS A 72 -0.43 -10.79 6.05
N ILE A 73 -1.03 -11.87 5.53
CA ILE A 73 -2.47 -12.00 5.44
C ILE A 73 -2.91 -13.12 6.37
N ASN A 74 -3.78 -12.79 7.31
CA ASN A 74 -4.38 -13.75 8.22
C ASN A 74 -5.85 -13.98 7.87
N LEU A 75 -6.33 -15.20 8.12
CA LEU A 75 -7.76 -15.51 8.19
C LEU A 75 -8.24 -15.19 9.59
N LEU A 76 -9.07 -14.18 9.71
CA LEU A 76 -9.58 -13.66 10.98
C LEU A 76 -11.06 -14.01 11.16
N ALA A 77 -11.45 -14.47 12.34
CA ALA A 77 -12.82 -14.81 12.69
C ALA A 77 -13.17 -14.40 14.11
N LEU A 78 -14.43 -14.52 14.49
CA LEU A 78 -14.90 -14.28 15.86
C LEU A 78 -14.17 -15.18 16.85
N PRO A 79 -13.93 -14.71 18.08
CA PRO A 79 -13.24 -15.50 19.10
C PRO A 79 -13.91 -16.85 19.37
N GLY A 80 -13.07 -17.88 19.53
CA GLY A 80 -13.52 -19.23 19.82
C GLY A 80 -14.21 -19.97 18.66
N VAL A 81 -14.10 -19.46 17.42
CA VAL A 81 -14.53 -20.16 16.20
C VAL A 81 -13.42 -21.10 15.73
N CYS A 82 -13.80 -22.29 15.25
CA CYS A 82 -12.86 -23.22 14.64
C CYS A 82 -12.81 -23.04 13.10
N LEU A 83 -11.66 -23.33 12.48
CA LEU A 83 -11.49 -23.24 11.03
C LEU A 83 -12.53 -24.06 10.24
N SER A 84 -12.96 -25.19 10.77
CA SER A 84 -13.99 -26.06 10.16
C SER A 84 -15.38 -25.45 10.12
N GLU A 85 -15.67 -24.44 10.93
CA GLU A 85 -16.96 -23.73 10.94
C GLU A 85 -17.02 -22.66 9.83
N ILE A 86 -15.86 -22.22 9.30
CA ILE A 86 -15.78 -21.14 8.34
C ILE A 86 -16.26 -21.59 6.96
N LYS A 87 -17.20 -20.84 6.39
CA LYS A 87 -17.74 -21.05 5.03
C LYS A 87 -17.33 -19.94 4.06
N THR A 88 -17.13 -18.72 4.57
CA THR A 88 -16.85 -17.54 3.74
C THR A 88 -15.72 -16.72 4.30
N ALA A 89 -14.94 -16.10 3.39
CA ALA A 89 -13.90 -15.13 3.74
C ALA A 89 -14.09 -13.84 2.93
N MET A 90 -14.27 -12.72 3.63
CA MET A 90 -14.48 -11.40 3.04
C MET A 90 -13.16 -10.62 3.01
N SER A 91 -12.87 -9.98 1.90
CA SER A 91 -11.76 -9.00 1.77
C SER A 91 -11.84 -8.26 0.45
N HIS A 92 -10.92 -7.30 0.26
CA HIS A 92 -10.68 -6.72 -1.06
C HIS A 92 -10.24 -7.81 -2.04
N THR A 93 -10.68 -7.71 -3.30
CA THR A 93 -10.43 -8.71 -4.36
C THR A 93 -8.97 -9.09 -4.54
N VAL A 94 -8.07 -8.11 -4.35
CA VAL A 94 -6.61 -8.32 -4.41
C VAL A 94 -6.15 -9.35 -3.37
N LEU A 95 -6.55 -9.23 -2.11
CA LEU A 95 -6.15 -10.17 -1.05
C LEU A 95 -6.79 -11.54 -1.23
N LEU A 96 -8.06 -11.58 -1.65
CA LEU A 96 -8.72 -12.84 -2.01
C LEU A 96 -7.94 -13.58 -3.10
N GLY A 97 -7.45 -12.83 -4.10
CA GLY A 97 -6.59 -13.37 -5.16
C GLY A 97 -5.24 -13.90 -4.67
N GLN A 98 -4.71 -13.36 -3.57
CA GLN A 98 -3.43 -13.78 -2.98
C GLN A 98 -3.51 -14.99 -2.05
N CYS A 99 -4.71 -15.43 -1.66
CA CYS A 99 -4.93 -16.53 -0.72
C CYS A 99 -5.74 -17.69 -1.33
N ARG A 100 -5.76 -17.81 -2.66
CA ARG A 100 -6.60 -18.79 -3.37
C ARG A 100 -6.33 -20.22 -2.95
N LYS A 101 -5.06 -20.60 -2.78
CA LYS A 101 -4.69 -21.97 -2.40
C LYS A 101 -5.23 -22.33 -1.02
N PHE A 102 -5.08 -21.44 -0.06
CA PHE A 102 -5.59 -21.65 1.30
C PHE A 102 -7.12 -21.73 1.32
N LEU A 103 -7.81 -20.80 0.67
CA LEU A 103 -9.26 -20.78 0.60
C LEU A 103 -9.83 -22.04 -0.06
N SER A 104 -9.26 -22.43 -1.20
CA SER A 104 -9.67 -23.64 -1.92
C SER A 104 -9.44 -24.92 -1.10
N LYS A 105 -8.29 -25.05 -0.46
CA LYS A 105 -7.95 -26.22 0.39
C LYS A 105 -8.94 -26.40 1.53
N ASN A 106 -9.48 -25.32 2.08
CA ASN A 106 -10.41 -25.35 3.21
C ASN A 106 -11.89 -25.20 2.79
N ASN A 107 -12.19 -25.22 1.48
CA ASN A 107 -13.55 -25.03 0.93
C ASN A 107 -14.22 -23.73 1.39
N ILE A 108 -13.43 -22.65 1.57
CA ILE A 108 -13.90 -21.33 1.99
C ILE A 108 -14.23 -20.50 0.76
N LYS A 109 -15.46 -19.99 0.65
CA LYS A 109 -15.92 -19.16 -0.46
C LYS A 109 -15.43 -17.72 -0.29
N PRO A 110 -14.73 -17.13 -1.28
CA PRO A 110 -14.34 -15.73 -1.23
C PRO A 110 -15.54 -14.80 -1.43
N LEU A 111 -15.62 -13.74 -0.61
CA LEU A 111 -16.61 -12.67 -0.73
C LEU A 111 -15.86 -11.33 -0.92
N SER A 112 -16.23 -10.59 -1.98
CA SER A 112 -15.64 -9.28 -2.24
C SER A 112 -16.16 -8.24 -1.27
N GLY A 113 -15.26 -7.61 -0.52
CA GLY A 113 -15.51 -6.44 0.33
C GLY A 113 -14.86 -5.19 -0.24
N ILE A 114 -15.25 -4.03 0.27
CA ILE A 114 -14.74 -2.72 -0.17
C ILE A 114 -13.24 -2.60 0.14
N ASP A 115 -12.83 -2.98 1.35
CA ASP A 115 -11.44 -2.96 1.80
C ASP A 115 -11.16 -4.08 2.82
N THR A 116 -9.90 -4.24 3.20
CA THR A 116 -9.44 -5.31 4.08
C THR A 116 -9.80 -5.08 5.56
N ALA A 117 -9.62 -3.86 6.04
CA ALA A 117 -9.88 -3.52 7.44
C ALA A 117 -11.38 -3.40 7.72
N GLY A 118 -12.13 -2.83 6.77
CA GLY A 118 -13.59 -2.78 6.81
C GLY A 118 -14.21 -4.17 6.81
N SER A 119 -13.66 -5.12 6.03
CA SER A 119 -14.11 -6.52 6.08
C SER A 119 -13.89 -7.16 7.45
N ALA A 120 -12.75 -6.90 8.09
CA ALA A 120 -12.50 -7.37 9.46
C ALA A 120 -13.46 -6.73 10.48
N LYS A 121 -13.78 -5.44 10.32
CA LYS A 121 -14.77 -4.75 11.14
C LYS A 121 -16.14 -5.38 10.98
N ILE A 122 -16.61 -5.61 9.75
CA ILE A 122 -17.92 -6.26 9.48
C ILE A 122 -18.00 -7.62 10.16
N VAL A 123 -16.95 -8.45 10.06
CA VAL A 123 -16.92 -9.75 10.73
C VAL A 123 -16.97 -9.60 12.25
N SER A 124 -16.27 -8.61 12.83
CA SER A 124 -16.29 -8.40 14.29
C SER A 124 -17.65 -7.94 14.83
N GLU A 125 -18.46 -7.28 14.01
CA GLU A 125 -19.80 -6.81 14.34
C GLU A 125 -20.89 -7.84 13.98
N SER A 126 -20.52 -8.92 13.28
CA SER A 126 -21.44 -10.00 12.88
C SER A 126 -21.66 -10.99 14.02
N SER A 127 -22.83 -11.60 14.07
CA SER A 127 -23.11 -12.79 14.90
C SER A 127 -22.90 -14.11 14.16
N ASP A 128 -22.61 -14.08 12.87
CA ASP A 128 -22.43 -15.26 12.03
C ASP A 128 -21.02 -15.85 12.19
N ARG A 129 -20.93 -16.94 12.93
CA ARG A 129 -19.69 -17.68 13.19
C ARG A 129 -19.07 -18.33 11.95
N SER A 130 -19.82 -18.45 10.84
CA SER A 130 -19.32 -19.02 9.59
C SER A 130 -18.57 -18.02 8.70
N GLN A 131 -18.57 -16.75 9.09
CA GLN A 131 -17.88 -15.67 8.37
C GLN A 131 -16.47 -15.43 8.89
N SER A 132 -15.57 -15.07 7.99
CA SER A 132 -14.22 -14.66 8.29
C SER A 132 -13.79 -13.51 7.40
N ALA A 133 -12.68 -12.87 7.75
CA ALA A 133 -12.05 -11.84 6.93
C ALA A 133 -10.58 -12.17 6.64
N LEU A 134 -10.10 -11.80 5.45
CA LEU A 134 -8.67 -11.74 5.17
C LEU A 134 -8.16 -10.34 5.45
N ALA A 135 -7.30 -10.19 6.45
CA ALA A 135 -6.76 -8.89 6.80
C ALA A 135 -5.38 -9.01 7.48
N SER A 136 -4.81 -7.85 7.84
CA SER A 136 -3.53 -7.79 8.54
C SER A 136 -3.64 -8.28 9.99
N PRO A 137 -2.54 -8.76 10.60
CA PRO A 137 -2.51 -9.08 12.02
C PRO A 137 -2.97 -7.92 12.92
N LEU A 138 -2.64 -6.68 12.53
CA LEU A 138 -3.07 -5.48 13.23
C LEU A 138 -4.60 -5.32 13.24
N ALA A 139 -5.27 -5.64 12.14
CA ALA A 139 -6.74 -5.60 12.09
C ALA A 139 -7.35 -6.60 13.06
N GLY A 140 -6.81 -7.81 13.17
CA GLY A 140 -7.23 -8.79 14.18
C GLY A 140 -7.15 -8.24 15.59
N LYS A 141 -6.04 -7.61 15.95
CA LYS A 141 -5.86 -6.98 17.28
C LYS A 141 -6.84 -5.85 17.54
N ILE A 142 -7.06 -4.97 16.56
CA ILE A 142 -7.95 -3.82 16.71
C ILE A 142 -9.41 -4.24 16.88
N TYR A 143 -9.85 -5.24 16.14
CA TYR A 143 -11.24 -5.67 16.12
C TYR A 143 -11.53 -6.89 17.01
N GLY A 144 -10.56 -7.37 17.80
CA GLY A 144 -10.74 -8.49 18.73
C GLY A 144 -11.07 -9.81 18.03
N LEU A 145 -10.47 -10.05 16.85
CA LEU A 145 -10.66 -11.27 16.07
C LEU A 145 -9.52 -12.25 16.28
N ASP A 146 -9.82 -13.54 16.31
CA ASP A 146 -8.84 -14.61 16.38
C ASP A 146 -8.31 -14.96 14.98
N ALA A 147 -7.01 -15.27 14.88
CA ALA A 147 -6.39 -15.71 13.65
C ALA A 147 -6.48 -17.23 13.51
N LEU A 148 -7.33 -17.71 12.62
CA LEU A 148 -7.49 -19.14 12.30
C LEU A 148 -6.47 -19.64 11.27
N GLY A 149 -5.87 -18.74 10.53
CA GLY A 149 -4.75 -18.97 9.61
C GLY A 149 -3.81 -17.79 9.63
N VAL A 150 -2.53 -18.04 9.77
CA VAL A 150 -1.48 -17.01 9.83
C VAL A 150 -0.62 -17.09 8.58
N GLU A 151 -0.32 -15.93 7.97
CA GLU A 151 0.53 -15.84 6.77
C GLU A 151 0.10 -16.76 5.64
N ILE A 152 -1.20 -16.70 5.32
CA ILE A 152 -1.85 -17.61 4.36
C ILE A 152 -1.73 -17.17 2.90
N GLU A 153 -0.99 -16.11 2.64
CA GLU A 153 -0.71 -15.65 1.28
C GLU A 153 0.04 -16.70 0.45
N ASP A 154 -0.37 -16.86 -0.82
CA ASP A 154 0.22 -17.83 -1.76
C ASP A 154 1.67 -17.52 -2.12
N MET A 155 2.07 -16.24 -2.05
CA MET A 155 3.40 -15.75 -2.38
C MET A 155 4.09 -15.12 -1.17
N LYS A 156 5.17 -15.74 -0.72
CA LYS A 156 5.90 -15.30 0.49
C LYS A 156 6.67 -13.98 0.35
N ASN A 157 6.83 -13.42 -0.86
CA ASN A 157 7.60 -12.20 -1.10
C ASN A 157 6.72 -10.97 -1.31
N ASN A 158 5.50 -10.96 -0.76
CA ASN A 158 4.57 -9.86 -0.88
C ASN A 158 5.01 -8.68 -0.01
N THR A 159 5.48 -7.62 -0.64
CA THR A 159 5.95 -6.40 0.04
C THR A 159 5.35 -5.18 -0.63
N THR A 160 4.84 -4.25 0.18
CA THR A 160 4.33 -2.96 -0.30
C THR A 160 5.34 -1.87 0.05
N ARG A 161 5.68 -1.06 -0.95
CA ARG A 161 6.49 0.13 -0.83
C ARG A 161 5.59 1.33 -0.59
N PHE A 162 5.88 2.08 0.46
CA PHE A 162 5.20 3.31 0.81
C PHE A 162 6.13 4.49 0.67
N LEU A 163 5.59 5.63 0.27
CA LEU A 163 6.26 6.93 0.35
C LEU A 163 5.77 7.65 1.60
N ILE A 164 6.70 8.20 2.37
CA ILE A 164 6.43 9.11 3.47
C ILE A 164 6.66 10.52 2.95
N MET A 165 5.63 11.35 3.05
CA MET A 165 5.62 12.68 2.48
C MET A 165 5.30 13.73 3.53
N ALA A 166 5.85 14.92 3.35
CA ALA A 166 5.70 16.07 4.24
C ALA A 166 5.49 17.37 3.44
N ASN A 167 4.98 18.39 4.13
CA ASN A 167 4.78 19.72 3.55
C ASN A 167 6.09 20.51 3.35
N LYS A 168 7.16 20.09 4.01
CA LYS A 168 8.48 20.74 3.91
C LYS A 168 9.52 19.74 3.44
N LYS A 169 10.42 20.22 2.59
CA LYS A 169 11.62 19.48 2.20
C LYS A 169 12.47 19.22 3.44
N GLN A 170 12.95 18.00 3.56
CA GLN A 170 13.91 17.65 4.61
C GLN A 170 15.33 17.84 4.07
N ASP A 171 16.18 18.51 4.84
CA ASP A 171 17.60 18.60 4.52
C ASP A 171 18.24 17.23 4.74
N LEU A 172 18.84 16.70 3.68
CA LEU A 172 19.52 15.42 3.71
C LEU A 172 20.96 15.63 4.17
N ASP A 173 21.36 14.92 5.20
CA ASP A 173 22.76 14.86 5.61
C ASP A 173 23.53 13.91 4.67
N LEU A 174 24.12 14.48 3.63
CA LEU A 174 24.88 13.75 2.62
C LEU A 174 26.24 13.22 3.14
N SER A 175 26.67 13.64 4.35
CA SER A 175 27.89 13.14 4.96
C SER A 175 27.76 11.72 5.52
N LYS A 176 26.52 11.27 5.77
CA LYS A 176 26.23 9.90 6.17
C LYS A 176 26.38 8.96 4.99
N ASN A 177 27.04 7.84 5.21
CA ASN A 177 27.20 6.78 4.19
C ASN A 177 25.85 6.06 3.93
N ALA A 178 24.84 6.83 3.56
CA ALA A 178 23.48 6.38 3.29
C ALA A 178 23.23 6.34 1.78
N LYS A 179 22.44 5.38 1.35
CA LYS A 179 21.97 5.31 -0.04
C LYS A 179 20.79 6.27 -0.20
N PHE A 180 20.89 7.14 -1.19
CA PHE A 180 19.82 8.06 -1.55
C PHE A 180 19.15 7.61 -2.84
N MET A 181 17.85 7.82 -2.93
CA MET A 181 17.08 7.66 -4.15
C MET A 181 16.26 8.91 -4.43
N THR A 182 16.25 9.34 -5.67
CA THR A 182 15.45 10.49 -6.11
C THR A 182 14.32 10.00 -7.01
N THR A 183 13.10 10.40 -6.72
CA THR A 183 11.96 10.21 -7.61
C THR A 183 11.75 11.47 -8.42
N ILE A 184 11.75 11.33 -9.75
CA ILE A 184 11.56 12.43 -10.68
C ILE A 184 10.32 12.14 -11.53
N ILE A 185 9.45 13.13 -11.66
CA ILE A 185 8.36 13.11 -12.61
C ILE A 185 8.69 14.13 -13.70
N PHE A 186 8.71 13.69 -14.94
CA PHE A 186 9.04 14.58 -16.06
C PHE A 186 8.16 14.27 -17.28
N GLN A 187 7.97 15.28 -18.11
CA GLN A 187 7.30 15.15 -19.38
C GLN A 187 8.27 15.49 -20.51
N VAL A 188 8.33 14.66 -21.53
CA VAL A 188 9.10 14.90 -22.75
C VAL A 188 8.20 15.42 -23.88
N ARG A 189 8.77 16.18 -24.79
CA ARG A 189 8.08 16.57 -26.03
C ARG A 189 7.77 15.32 -26.87
N ASN A 190 6.63 15.27 -27.50
CA ASN A 190 6.26 14.17 -28.40
C ASN A 190 6.96 14.29 -29.76
N ILE A 191 8.26 14.04 -29.77
CA ILE A 191 9.11 14.01 -30.95
C ILE A 191 10.03 12.78 -30.93
N PRO A 192 10.50 12.31 -32.09
CA PRO A 192 11.41 11.15 -32.14
C PRO A 192 12.63 11.31 -31.22
N ALA A 193 12.99 10.24 -30.53
CA ALA A 193 14.13 10.14 -29.62
C ALA A 193 14.07 11.04 -28.38
N ALA A 194 12.96 11.67 -28.03
CA ALA A 194 12.87 12.55 -26.85
C ALA A 194 13.16 11.79 -25.55
N LEU A 195 12.54 10.64 -25.34
CA LEU A 195 12.79 9.79 -24.17
C LEU A 195 14.24 9.26 -24.15
N TYR A 196 14.76 8.82 -25.28
CA TYR A 196 16.12 8.35 -25.41
C TYR A 196 17.14 9.43 -24.98
N LYS A 197 16.94 10.68 -25.42
CA LYS A 197 17.81 11.82 -25.05
C LYS A 197 17.74 12.12 -23.55
N ALA A 198 16.52 12.07 -22.95
CA ALA A 198 16.37 12.27 -21.51
C ALA A 198 17.10 11.17 -20.71
N MET A 199 16.94 9.90 -21.11
CA MET A 199 17.65 8.77 -20.48
C MET A 199 19.16 8.85 -20.68
N GLY A 200 19.62 9.28 -21.86
CA GLY A 200 21.05 9.49 -22.15
C GLY A 200 21.68 10.51 -21.20
N GLY A 201 20.95 11.57 -20.83
CA GLY A 201 21.39 12.55 -19.84
C GLY A 201 21.69 11.95 -18.47
N PHE A 202 20.87 11.01 -17.99
CA PHE A 202 21.15 10.30 -16.75
C PHE A 202 22.38 9.40 -16.87
N ALA A 203 22.48 8.64 -17.95
CA ALA A 203 23.60 7.71 -18.18
C ALA A 203 24.95 8.43 -18.27
N THR A 204 25.03 9.56 -19.00
CA THR A 204 26.26 10.32 -19.17
C THR A 204 26.71 11.06 -17.91
N ASN A 205 25.82 11.26 -16.95
CA ASN A 205 26.11 11.88 -15.65
C ASN A 205 26.23 10.86 -14.50
N ASN A 206 26.44 9.57 -14.80
CA ASN A 206 26.57 8.49 -13.81
C ASN A 206 25.38 8.35 -12.86
N VAL A 207 24.18 8.69 -13.32
CA VAL A 207 22.96 8.50 -12.55
C VAL A 207 22.37 7.14 -12.90
N ASN A 208 22.38 6.21 -11.96
CA ASN A 208 21.77 4.91 -12.13
C ASN A 208 20.26 4.99 -12.05
N MET A 209 19.57 4.62 -13.13
CA MET A 209 18.11 4.58 -13.16
C MET A 209 17.65 3.17 -12.74
N VAL A 210 17.00 3.07 -11.59
CA VAL A 210 16.52 1.78 -11.04
C VAL A 210 15.09 1.46 -11.44
N LYS A 211 14.31 2.47 -11.87
CA LYS A 211 12.93 2.31 -12.31
C LYS A 211 12.55 3.40 -13.31
N LEU A 212 11.82 3.02 -14.36
CA LEU A 212 11.19 3.94 -15.31
C LEU A 212 9.76 3.45 -15.53
N GLU A 213 8.80 4.32 -15.34
CA GLU A 213 7.38 4.05 -15.63
C GLU A 213 6.78 5.21 -16.40
N SER A 214 5.90 4.87 -17.35
CA SER A 214 5.06 5.85 -18.04
C SER A 214 3.62 5.77 -17.51
N TYR A 215 2.94 6.90 -17.48
CA TYR A 215 1.51 6.98 -17.19
C TYR A 215 0.88 8.09 -18.06
N MET A 216 -0.42 7.92 -18.30
CA MET A 216 -1.14 8.86 -19.16
C MET A 216 -1.39 10.18 -18.43
N VAL A 217 -1.19 11.28 -19.12
CA VAL A 217 -1.52 12.62 -18.63
C VAL A 217 -2.89 12.98 -19.18
N SER A 218 -3.80 13.38 -18.29
CA SER A 218 -5.14 13.91 -18.66
C SER A 218 -5.98 12.99 -19.55
N GLY A 219 -5.81 11.67 -19.44
CA GLY A 219 -6.60 10.71 -20.22
C GLY A 219 -6.31 10.69 -21.72
N SER A 220 -5.27 11.34 -22.18
CA SER A 220 -4.86 11.34 -23.58
C SER A 220 -3.94 10.16 -23.89
N PHE A 221 -4.25 9.44 -25.00
CA PHE A 221 -3.35 8.38 -25.52
C PHE A 221 -2.16 8.94 -26.32
N THR A 222 -2.10 10.24 -26.52
CA THR A 222 -1.11 10.95 -27.35
C THR A 222 -0.28 11.94 -26.52
N SER A 223 0.37 11.50 -25.50
CA SER A 223 1.30 12.36 -24.75
C SER A 223 2.74 11.98 -24.98
#